data_348a6729ec126857265259e004f437af
#
_entry.id   348a6729ec126857265259e004f437af
#
_cell.length_a   1.000
_cell.length_b   1.000
_cell.length_c   1.000
_cell.angle_alpha   90.00
_cell.angle_beta   90.00
_cell.angle_gamma   90.00
#
_symmetry.space_group_name_H-M   'P 1'
#
loop_
_entity.id
_entity.type
_entity.pdbx_description
1 polymer ?
#
loop_
_entity_poly.entity_id
_entity_poly.type
_entity_poly.pdbx_seq_one_letter_code
_entity_poly.pdbx_strand_id
1 'polypeptide(L)'
;MDRRTAIRNLALVIGSTALLPACTKNNPVAHFKHFDITFDQQTLITDMAETVIPKTTTPGATDLNLYGFIMKMVDDCSKKKDQETFLKGMGEFNDVPKKMFNKTFADCSKKQKEEVLKSFEKKDNGYSKDMQAFYDTVKGLTVFGYTESKYFMTKEIVYELVPGRYNAYFPVKNQKANAKNG
;
A
#
# COMPACT_ATOMS: atom_id res chain seq x y z
N MET A 1 -26.62 40.98 -24.95
CA MET A 1 -26.46 39.52 -25.06
C MET A 1 -27.84 38.89 -24.99
N ASP A 2 -28.27 38.29 -26.08
CA ASP A 2 -29.60 37.69 -26.13
C ASP A 2 -29.66 36.40 -25.31
N ARG A 3 -30.74 36.20 -24.57
CA ARG A 3 -30.96 35.01 -23.73
C ARG A 3 -30.77 33.68 -24.47
N ARG A 4 -31.11 33.68 -25.80
CA ARG A 4 -30.93 32.53 -26.68
C ARG A 4 -29.45 32.19 -26.90
N THR A 5 -28.59 33.19 -27.03
CA THR A 5 -27.15 33.01 -27.20
C THR A 5 -26.49 32.43 -25.91
N ALA A 6 -26.96 32.88 -24.75
CA ALA A 6 -26.48 32.34 -23.46
C ALA A 6 -26.85 30.86 -23.27
N ILE A 7 -28.09 30.46 -23.61
CA ILE A 7 -28.56 29.07 -23.54
C ILE A 7 -27.78 28.18 -24.52
N ARG A 8 -27.51 28.66 -25.74
CA ARG A 8 -26.73 27.89 -26.73
C ARG A 8 -25.28 27.70 -26.34
N ASN A 9 -24.68 28.71 -25.71
CA ASN A 9 -23.32 28.62 -25.22
C ASN A 9 -23.25 27.71 -23.98
N LEU A 10 -24.25 27.70 -23.11
CA LEU A 10 -24.34 26.79 -21.98
C LEU A 10 -24.47 25.32 -22.45
N ALA A 11 -25.27 25.04 -23.45
CA ALA A 11 -25.43 23.71 -24.05
C ALA A 11 -24.11 23.19 -24.67
N LEU A 12 -23.29 24.07 -25.25
CA LEU A 12 -21.98 23.72 -25.80
C LEU A 12 -20.97 23.39 -24.67
N VAL A 13 -21.04 24.05 -23.52
CA VAL A 13 -20.18 23.77 -22.37
C VAL A 13 -20.54 22.43 -21.73
N ILE A 14 -21.82 22.10 -21.60
CA ILE A 14 -22.29 20.81 -21.07
C ILE A 14 -21.96 19.66 -22.03
N GLY A 15 -22.05 19.87 -23.33
CA GLY A 15 -21.71 18.87 -24.33
C GLY A 15 -20.22 18.54 -24.43
N SER A 16 -19.32 19.49 -24.03
CA SER A 16 -17.88 19.27 -24.08
C SER A 16 -17.35 18.45 -22.88
N THR A 17 -18.09 18.37 -21.76
CA THR A 17 -17.69 17.55 -20.61
C THR A 17 -17.86 16.04 -20.87
N ALA A 18 -18.69 15.64 -21.87
CA ALA A 18 -18.81 14.24 -22.25
C ALA A 18 -17.65 13.70 -23.08
N LEU A 19 -16.71 14.57 -23.51
CA LEU A 19 -15.51 14.21 -24.28
C LEU A 19 -14.23 14.26 -23.46
N LEU A 20 -14.33 14.38 -22.11
CA LEU A 20 -13.15 14.17 -21.29
C LEU A 20 -12.71 12.72 -21.51
N PRO A 21 -11.48 12.48 -21.97
CA PRO A 21 -10.98 11.13 -22.06
C PRO A 21 -11.10 10.53 -20.66
N ALA A 22 -11.80 9.40 -20.57
CA ALA A 22 -11.78 8.61 -19.33
C ALA A 22 -10.32 8.48 -18.96
N CYS A 23 -9.95 8.91 -17.73
CA CYS A 23 -8.59 8.79 -17.23
C CYS A 23 -8.16 7.36 -17.51
N THR A 24 -7.25 7.18 -18.47
CA THR A 24 -6.74 5.86 -18.77
C THR A 24 -6.02 5.40 -17.52
N LYS A 25 -6.44 4.28 -16.95
CA LYS A 25 -5.89 3.67 -15.73
C LYS A 25 -4.37 3.51 -15.75
N ASN A 26 -3.76 3.66 -16.91
CA ASN A 26 -2.33 3.53 -17.16
C ASN A 26 -1.54 4.85 -17.06
N ASN A 27 -2.19 6.00 -16.84
CA ASN A 27 -1.45 7.24 -16.64
C ASN A 27 -0.77 7.20 -15.27
N PRO A 28 0.52 7.60 -15.18
CA PRO A 28 1.21 7.69 -13.90
C PRO A 28 0.49 8.70 -13.00
N VAL A 29 0.23 8.30 -11.76
CA VAL A 29 -0.40 9.15 -10.73
C VAL A 29 0.59 9.55 -9.65
N ALA A 30 1.74 8.86 -9.58
CA ALA A 30 2.84 9.20 -8.68
C ALA A 30 4.17 9.06 -9.42
N HIS A 31 4.97 10.12 -9.34
CA HIS A 31 6.31 10.20 -9.91
C HIS A 31 7.32 10.06 -8.78
N PHE A 32 8.11 8.98 -8.81
CA PHE A 32 9.25 8.78 -7.93
C PHE A 32 10.54 9.13 -8.68
N LYS A 33 11.66 9.15 -7.99
CA LYS A 33 12.95 9.56 -8.58
C LYS A 33 13.43 8.61 -9.68
N HIS A 34 13.13 7.31 -9.54
CA HIS A 34 13.65 6.27 -10.42
C HIS A 34 12.56 5.55 -11.23
N PHE A 35 11.29 5.73 -10.92
CA PHE A 35 10.16 5.11 -11.63
C PHE A 35 8.84 5.84 -11.39
N ASP A 36 7.88 5.56 -12.27
CA ASP A 36 6.52 6.06 -12.19
C ASP A 36 5.56 4.95 -11.79
N ILE A 37 4.48 5.31 -11.10
CA ILE A 37 3.45 4.39 -10.62
C ILE A 37 2.09 4.81 -11.17
N THR A 38 1.37 3.85 -11.75
CA THR A 38 -0.01 4.03 -12.21
C THR A 38 -0.99 3.91 -11.04
N PHE A 39 -2.22 4.37 -11.24
CA PHE A 39 -3.29 4.25 -10.25
C PHE A 39 -3.57 2.79 -9.84
N ASP A 40 -3.57 1.87 -10.82
CA ASP A 40 -3.81 0.44 -10.54
C ASP A 40 -2.67 -0.18 -9.70
N GLN A 41 -1.43 0.23 -9.95
CA GLN A 41 -0.26 -0.20 -9.17
C GLN A 41 -0.28 0.37 -7.75
N GLN A 42 -0.66 1.64 -7.59
CA GLN A 42 -0.87 2.24 -6.27
C GLN A 42 -1.95 1.49 -5.49
N THR A 43 -3.08 1.23 -6.13
CA THR A 43 -4.20 0.49 -5.53
C THR A 43 -3.76 -0.91 -5.11
N LEU A 44 -3.03 -1.63 -5.97
CA LEU A 44 -2.50 -2.96 -5.66
C LEU A 44 -1.66 -2.97 -4.38
N ILE A 45 -0.67 -2.09 -4.28
CA ILE A 45 0.22 -2.04 -3.10
C ILE A 45 -0.54 -1.61 -1.85
N THR A 46 -1.44 -0.63 -1.98
CA THR A 46 -2.30 -0.17 -0.86
C THR A 46 -3.17 -1.31 -0.34
N ASP A 47 -3.82 -2.04 -1.23
CA ASP A 47 -4.67 -3.19 -0.89
C ASP A 47 -3.89 -4.35 -0.29
N MET A 48 -2.68 -4.61 -0.79
CA MET A 48 -1.78 -5.61 -0.19
C MET A 48 -1.40 -5.23 1.24
N ALA A 49 -0.95 -4.00 1.45
CA ALA A 49 -0.58 -3.50 2.76
C ALA A 49 -1.76 -3.55 3.75
N GLU A 50 -2.96 -3.13 3.33
CA GLU A 50 -4.18 -3.18 4.13
C GLU A 50 -4.66 -4.61 4.40
N THR A 51 -4.34 -5.57 3.51
CA THR A 51 -4.63 -6.99 3.75
C THR A 51 -3.66 -7.59 4.77
N VAL A 52 -2.39 -7.14 4.79
CA VAL A 52 -1.39 -7.56 5.78
C VAL A 52 -1.69 -6.98 7.16
N ILE A 53 -2.02 -5.68 7.23
CA ILE A 53 -2.34 -4.98 8.49
C ILE A 53 -3.67 -4.24 8.32
N PRO A 54 -4.79 -4.95 8.50
CA PRO A 54 -6.11 -4.36 8.34
C PRO A 54 -6.47 -3.42 9.49
N LYS A 55 -7.27 -2.40 9.17
CA LYS A 55 -7.89 -1.55 10.19
C LYS A 55 -8.82 -2.37 11.08
N THR A 56 -8.62 -2.24 12.39
CA THR A 56 -9.46 -2.85 13.44
C THR A 56 -9.77 -1.80 14.51
N THR A 57 -9.57 -2.11 15.78
CA THR A 57 -9.52 -1.12 16.88
C THR A 57 -8.23 -0.29 16.85
N THR A 58 -7.23 -0.78 16.09
CA THR A 58 -5.97 -0.10 15.80
C THR A 58 -5.98 0.39 14.35
N PRO A 59 -5.20 1.45 14.01
CA PRO A 59 -5.09 1.91 12.63
C PRO A 59 -4.53 0.81 11.73
N GLY A 60 -5.06 0.74 10.51
CA GLY A 60 -4.55 -0.13 9.45
C GLY A 60 -3.41 0.50 8.66
N ALA A 61 -2.90 -0.25 7.68
CA ALA A 61 -1.81 0.20 6.82
C ALA A 61 -2.15 1.49 6.06
N THR A 62 -3.39 1.63 5.62
CA THR A 62 -3.88 2.82 4.90
C THR A 62 -3.94 4.05 5.81
N ASP A 63 -4.41 3.90 7.06
CA ASP A 63 -4.48 5.00 8.02
C ASP A 63 -3.08 5.58 8.33
N LEU A 64 -2.04 4.77 8.25
CA LEU A 64 -0.65 5.15 8.49
C LEU A 64 0.13 5.49 7.21
N ASN A 65 -0.56 5.54 6.05
CA ASN A 65 0.05 5.80 4.74
C ASN A 65 1.28 4.92 4.44
N LEU A 66 1.18 3.62 4.76
CA LEU A 66 2.30 2.69 4.55
C LEU A 66 2.64 2.51 3.08
N TYR A 67 1.69 2.70 2.14
CA TYR A 67 1.98 2.78 0.72
C TYR A 67 3.11 3.79 0.42
N GLY A 68 2.96 5.02 0.91
CA GLY A 68 3.96 6.08 0.70
C GLY A 68 5.33 5.72 1.28
N PHE A 69 5.35 5.06 2.44
CA PHE A 69 6.57 4.55 3.06
C PHE A 69 7.22 3.45 2.21
N ILE A 70 6.45 2.43 1.78
CA ILE A 70 6.94 1.31 0.95
C ILE A 70 7.59 1.86 -0.32
N MET A 71 6.88 2.74 -1.04
CA MET A 71 7.37 3.27 -2.30
C MET A 71 8.63 4.10 -2.14
N LYS A 72 8.70 4.90 -1.08
CA LYS A 72 9.90 5.70 -0.78
C LYS A 72 11.10 4.81 -0.42
N MET A 73 10.90 3.74 0.33
CA MET A 73 11.95 2.77 0.66
C MET A 73 12.46 2.06 -0.60
N VAL A 74 11.57 1.69 -1.52
CA VAL A 74 11.96 1.07 -2.79
C VAL A 74 12.72 2.07 -3.67
N ASP A 75 12.25 3.32 -3.75
CA ASP A 75 12.85 4.35 -4.61
C ASP A 75 14.22 4.82 -4.09
N ASP A 76 14.32 5.18 -2.81
CA ASP A 76 15.51 5.83 -2.25
C ASP A 76 16.54 4.83 -1.67
N CYS A 77 16.10 3.66 -1.19
CA CYS A 77 16.93 2.73 -0.43
C CYS A 77 17.27 1.43 -1.15
N SER A 78 16.56 1.08 -2.25
CA SER A 78 16.84 -0.13 -2.99
C SER A 78 17.86 0.09 -4.11
N LYS A 79 18.67 -0.93 -4.41
CA LYS A 79 19.54 -0.92 -5.59
C LYS A 79 18.70 -0.99 -6.87
N LYS A 80 19.22 -0.44 -7.97
CA LYS A 80 18.53 -0.44 -9.27
C LYS A 80 18.00 -1.82 -9.69
N LYS A 81 18.81 -2.86 -9.51
CA LYS A 81 18.41 -4.23 -9.81
C LYS A 81 17.19 -4.69 -8.98
N ASP A 82 17.14 -4.32 -7.72
CA ASP A 82 16.04 -4.70 -6.82
C ASP A 82 14.77 -3.91 -7.16
N GLN A 83 14.91 -2.64 -7.59
CA GLN A 83 13.80 -1.84 -8.13
C GLN A 83 13.22 -2.47 -9.40
N GLU A 84 14.08 -2.90 -10.34
CA GLU A 84 13.64 -3.59 -11.57
C GLU A 84 12.90 -4.90 -11.24
N THR A 85 13.43 -5.71 -10.31
CA THR A 85 12.78 -6.94 -9.82
C THR A 85 11.42 -6.63 -9.18
N PHE A 86 11.35 -5.61 -8.36
CA PHE A 86 10.11 -5.16 -7.72
C PHE A 86 9.05 -4.76 -8.75
N LEU A 87 9.40 -3.91 -9.71
CA LEU A 87 8.48 -3.45 -10.76
C LEU A 87 7.99 -4.60 -11.65
N LYS A 88 8.89 -5.53 -12.00
CA LYS A 88 8.54 -6.70 -12.79
C LYS A 88 7.59 -7.62 -12.02
N GLY A 89 7.92 -7.95 -10.77
CA GLY A 89 7.07 -8.77 -9.93
C GLY A 89 5.70 -8.15 -9.69
N MET A 90 5.63 -6.81 -9.52
CA MET A 90 4.38 -6.07 -9.43
C MET A 90 3.54 -6.21 -10.70
N GLY A 91 4.16 -6.13 -11.90
CA GLY A 91 3.46 -6.32 -13.17
C GLY A 91 2.85 -7.71 -13.34
N GLU A 92 3.54 -8.74 -12.86
CA GLU A 92 3.12 -10.14 -12.95
C GLU A 92 2.12 -10.54 -11.83
N PHE A 93 2.05 -9.80 -10.72
CA PHE A 93 1.33 -10.21 -9.51
C PHE A 93 -0.16 -10.51 -9.76
N ASN A 94 -0.83 -9.73 -10.58
CA ASN A 94 -2.25 -9.92 -10.88
C ASN A 94 -2.57 -11.23 -11.64
N ASP A 95 -1.58 -11.95 -12.15
CA ASP A 95 -1.79 -13.25 -12.78
C ASP A 95 -2.22 -14.32 -11.76
N VAL A 96 -1.83 -14.17 -10.49
CA VAL A 96 -2.21 -15.11 -9.42
C VAL A 96 -3.71 -15.00 -9.09
N PRO A 97 -4.27 -13.84 -8.71
CA PRO A 97 -5.70 -13.74 -8.45
C PRO A 97 -6.55 -13.99 -9.70
N LYS A 98 -6.05 -13.69 -10.91
CA LYS A 98 -6.74 -14.06 -12.16
C LYS A 98 -6.85 -15.58 -12.32
N LYS A 99 -5.78 -16.34 -12.04
CA LYS A 99 -5.79 -17.82 -12.09
C LYS A 99 -6.69 -18.42 -11.01
N MET A 100 -6.68 -17.86 -9.79
CA MET A 100 -7.45 -18.39 -8.66
C MET A 100 -8.94 -18.03 -8.73
N PHE A 101 -9.28 -16.80 -9.11
CA PHE A 101 -10.62 -16.25 -8.95
C PHE A 101 -11.17 -15.55 -10.21
N ASN A 102 -10.41 -15.52 -11.31
CA ASN A 102 -10.75 -14.77 -12.53
C ASN A 102 -11.01 -13.27 -12.28
N LYS A 103 -10.25 -12.68 -11.35
CA LYS A 103 -10.36 -11.27 -10.91
C LYS A 103 -8.99 -10.64 -10.76
N THR A 104 -8.94 -9.29 -10.81
CA THR A 104 -7.74 -8.57 -10.35
C THR A 104 -7.68 -8.60 -8.80
N PHE A 105 -6.52 -8.34 -8.22
CA PHE A 105 -6.39 -8.31 -6.76
C PHE A 105 -7.31 -7.26 -6.12
N ALA A 106 -7.47 -6.09 -6.78
CA ALA A 106 -8.35 -5.03 -6.33
C ALA A 106 -9.84 -5.47 -6.27
N ASP A 107 -10.27 -6.30 -7.23
CA ASP A 107 -11.65 -6.79 -7.33
C ASP A 107 -11.94 -8.00 -6.42
N CYS A 108 -10.91 -8.56 -5.78
CA CYS A 108 -11.06 -9.68 -4.87
C CYS A 108 -11.73 -9.26 -3.55
N SER A 109 -12.56 -10.14 -2.98
CA SER A 109 -13.07 -9.97 -1.64
C SER A 109 -11.95 -10.07 -0.60
N LYS A 110 -12.18 -9.57 0.62
CA LYS A 110 -11.19 -9.61 1.71
C LYS A 110 -10.61 -11.01 1.94
N LYS A 111 -11.47 -12.04 1.98
CA LYS A 111 -11.05 -13.44 2.13
C LYS A 111 -10.19 -13.91 0.95
N GLN A 112 -10.57 -13.54 -0.29
CA GLN A 112 -9.81 -13.89 -1.48
C GLN A 112 -8.44 -13.20 -1.50
N LYS A 113 -8.35 -11.92 -1.11
CA LYS A 113 -7.07 -11.21 -0.95
C LYS A 113 -6.16 -11.93 0.04
N GLU A 114 -6.69 -12.31 1.22
CA GLU A 114 -5.94 -13.08 2.21
C GLU A 114 -5.47 -14.43 1.65
N GLU A 115 -6.31 -15.14 0.89
CA GLU A 115 -5.97 -16.42 0.30
C GLU A 115 -4.86 -16.30 -0.75
N VAL A 116 -4.91 -15.25 -1.59
CA VAL A 116 -3.83 -14.92 -2.53
C VAL A 116 -2.52 -14.69 -1.78
N LEU A 117 -2.51 -13.83 -0.75
CA LEU A 117 -1.28 -13.55 0.00
C LEU A 117 -0.75 -14.80 0.73
N LYS A 118 -1.63 -15.61 1.32
CA LYS A 118 -1.25 -16.88 1.95
C LYS A 118 -0.65 -17.89 0.96
N SER A 119 -1.00 -17.82 -0.32
CA SER A 119 -0.40 -18.71 -1.33
C SER A 119 1.09 -18.45 -1.54
N PHE A 120 1.55 -17.20 -1.34
CA PHE A 120 2.98 -16.84 -1.38
C PHE A 120 3.80 -17.33 -0.19
N GLU A 121 3.14 -17.65 0.95
CA GLU A 121 3.80 -18.21 2.13
C GLU A 121 4.22 -19.69 1.95
N LYS A 122 3.71 -20.35 0.95
CA LYS A 122 4.05 -21.76 0.66
C LYS A 122 5.40 -21.84 -0.03
N LYS A 123 6.27 -22.75 0.41
CA LYS A 123 7.64 -22.88 -0.11
C LYS A 123 7.72 -23.19 -1.61
N ASP A 124 6.81 -24.00 -2.13
CA ASP A 124 6.78 -24.43 -3.54
C ASP A 124 5.48 -23.96 -4.21
N ASN A 125 5.30 -22.64 -4.28
CA ASN A 125 4.09 -22.04 -4.84
C ASN A 125 4.09 -21.97 -6.39
N GLY A 126 5.23 -22.24 -7.04
CA GLY A 126 5.36 -22.18 -8.50
C GLY A 126 5.36 -20.77 -9.10
N TYR A 127 5.48 -19.74 -8.27
CA TYR A 127 5.53 -18.36 -8.72
C TYR A 127 6.92 -17.95 -9.19
N SER A 128 7.01 -16.90 -10.02
CA SER A 128 8.31 -16.38 -10.45
C SER A 128 9.08 -15.80 -9.25
N LYS A 129 10.41 -15.80 -9.35
CA LYS A 129 11.26 -15.19 -8.32
C LYS A 129 10.98 -13.70 -8.15
N ASP A 130 10.63 -13.03 -9.23
CA ASP A 130 10.34 -11.60 -9.21
C ASP A 130 9.01 -11.32 -8.48
N MET A 131 7.96 -12.14 -8.72
CA MET A 131 6.70 -12.08 -7.97
C MET A 131 6.89 -12.34 -6.48
N GLN A 132 7.69 -13.36 -6.13
CA GLN A 132 7.98 -13.67 -4.74
C GLN A 132 8.74 -12.53 -4.06
N ALA A 133 9.76 -11.98 -4.71
CA ALA A 133 10.53 -10.84 -4.21
C ALA A 133 9.66 -9.58 -4.03
N PHE A 134 8.74 -9.32 -4.96
CA PHE A 134 7.76 -8.24 -4.84
C PHE A 134 6.88 -8.43 -3.59
N TYR A 135 6.27 -9.63 -3.44
CA TYR A 135 5.45 -9.94 -2.28
C TYR A 135 6.21 -9.78 -0.96
N ASP A 136 7.41 -10.36 -0.87
CA ASP A 136 8.24 -10.32 0.34
C ASP A 136 8.64 -8.87 0.69
N THR A 137 8.95 -8.06 -0.32
CA THR A 137 9.28 -6.63 -0.14
C THR A 137 8.07 -5.85 0.39
N VAL A 138 6.90 -5.99 -0.25
CA VAL A 138 5.69 -5.28 0.19
C VAL A 138 5.30 -5.70 1.61
N LYS A 139 5.27 -7.01 1.89
CA LYS A 139 4.95 -7.53 3.22
C LYS A 139 5.96 -7.06 4.27
N GLY A 140 7.25 -7.22 4.00
CA GLY A 140 8.32 -6.83 4.93
C GLY A 140 8.29 -5.35 5.25
N LEU A 141 8.17 -4.49 4.23
CA LEU A 141 8.11 -3.05 4.42
C LEU A 141 6.79 -2.59 5.06
N THR A 142 5.67 -3.30 4.83
CA THR A 142 4.41 -3.02 5.54
C THR A 142 4.57 -3.25 7.04
N VAL A 143 5.10 -4.41 7.43
CA VAL A 143 5.32 -4.73 8.85
C VAL A 143 6.33 -3.77 9.47
N PHE A 144 7.45 -3.55 8.80
CA PHE A 144 8.49 -2.63 9.27
C PHE A 144 7.95 -1.20 9.44
N GLY A 145 7.29 -0.64 8.42
CA GLY A 145 6.72 0.70 8.50
C GLY A 145 5.64 0.84 9.58
N TYR A 146 4.89 -0.23 9.86
CA TYR A 146 3.92 -0.24 10.95
C TYR A 146 4.61 -0.17 12.32
N THR A 147 5.62 -1.02 12.55
CA THR A 147 6.34 -1.08 13.83
C THR A 147 7.17 0.16 14.10
N GLU A 148 7.66 0.84 13.05
CA GLU A 148 8.37 2.12 13.16
C GLU A 148 7.44 3.34 13.14
N SER A 149 6.13 3.14 13.03
CA SER A 149 5.17 4.25 13.02
C SER A 149 5.08 4.94 14.38
N LYS A 150 4.81 6.25 14.34
CA LYS A 150 4.56 7.02 15.58
C LYS A 150 3.47 6.37 16.43
N TYR A 151 2.41 5.84 15.78
CA TYR A 151 1.34 5.16 16.48
C TYR A 151 1.87 3.98 17.30
N PHE A 152 2.57 3.05 16.66
CA PHE A 152 3.07 1.84 17.31
C PHE A 152 4.06 2.17 18.43
N MET A 153 5.02 3.05 18.16
CA MET A 153 6.06 3.44 19.12
C MET A 153 5.51 4.18 20.35
N THR A 154 4.37 4.90 20.21
CA THR A 154 3.83 5.69 21.35
C THR A 154 2.60 5.07 22.01
N LYS A 155 1.93 4.11 21.36
CA LYS A 155 0.66 3.54 21.85
C LYS A 155 0.73 2.06 22.17
N GLU A 156 1.53 1.30 21.40
CA GLU A 156 1.61 -0.16 21.54
C GLU A 156 2.83 -0.59 22.34
N ILE A 157 3.95 0.13 22.24
CA ILE A 157 5.15 -0.15 23.03
C ILE A 157 5.54 1.03 23.89
N VAL A 158 6.32 0.76 24.95
CA VAL A 158 6.98 1.80 25.76
C VAL A 158 8.30 2.12 25.09
N TYR A 159 8.33 3.22 24.33
CA TYR A 159 9.55 3.72 23.70
C TYR A 159 10.19 4.80 24.58
N GLU A 160 11.38 4.54 25.07
CA GLU A 160 12.23 5.52 25.77
C GLU A 160 13.47 5.76 24.91
N LEU A 161 13.64 6.98 24.39
CA LEU A 161 14.80 7.35 23.55
C LEU A 161 16.13 7.19 24.30
N VAL A 162 16.12 7.54 25.59
CA VAL A 162 17.23 7.33 26.52
C VAL A 162 16.69 6.65 27.77
N PRO A 163 16.83 5.34 27.92
CA PRO A 163 16.35 4.65 29.10
C PRO A 163 17.16 5.10 30.32
N GLY A 164 16.50 5.78 31.25
CA GLY A 164 17.13 6.27 32.51
C GLY A 164 17.40 5.18 33.53
N ARG A 165 16.95 3.95 33.28
CA ARG A 165 17.05 2.82 34.20
C ARG A 165 17.11 1.50 33.44
N TYR A 166 17.89 0.56 33.95
CA TYR A 166 17.86 -0.81 33.50
C TYR A 166 16.87 -1.62 34.36
N ASN A 167 15.88 -2.24 33.73
CA ASN A 167 14.98 -3.18 34.39
C ASN A 167 14.87 -4.46 33.52
N ALA A 168 15.56 -5.51 33.94
CA ALA A 168 15.60 -6.78 33.21
C ALA A 168 14.26 -7.51 33.17
N TYR A 169 13.37 -7.22 34.12
CA TYR A 169 12.03 -7.84 34.21
C TYR A 169 10.96 -6.76 34.24
N PHE A 170 10.60 -6.24 33.04
CA PHE A 170 9.53 -5.27 32.94
C PHE A 170 8.18 -5.98 32.74
N PRO A 171 7.21 -5.84 33.69
CA PRO A 171 5.92 -6.51 33.55
C PRO A 171 5.15 -6.02 32.33
N VAL A 172 4.74 -6.93 31.44
CA VAL A 172 3.99 -6.62 30.21
C VAL A 172 2.71 -5.81 30.48
N LYS A 173 2.04 -6.07 31.62
CA LYS A 173 0.83 -5.34 32.04
C LYS A 173 1.05 -3.84 32.25
N ASN A 174 2.25 -3.40 32.54
CA ASN A 174 2.60 -2.00 32.82
C ASN A 174 3.07 -1.24 31.58
N GLN A 175 3.32 -1.92 30.46
CA GLN A 175 3.79 -1.28 29.23
C GLN A 175 2.78 -0.25 28.71
N LYS A 176 1.48 -0.60 28.68
CA LYS A 176 0.41 0.31 28.22
C LYS A 176 0.14 1.50 29.15
N ALA A 177 0.45 1.37 30.43
CA ALA A 177 0.26 2.46 31.41
C ALA A 177 1.33 3.57 31.26
N ASN A 178 2.55 3.21 30.90
CA ASN A 178 3.67 4.16 30.75
C ASN A 178 3.64 4.90 29.40
N ALA A 179 3.00 4.34 28.37
CA ALA A 179 2.82 5.00 27.07
C ALA A 179 1.91 6.23 27.13
N LYS A 180 1.16 6.46 28.22
CA LYS A 180 0.30 7.63 28.44
C LYS A 180 1.03 8.87 29.00
N ASN A 181 2.28 8.73 29.40
CA ASN A 181 3.04 9.77 30.10
C ASN A 181 4.24 10.31 29.31
N GLY A 182 4.28 10.06 27.97
CA GLY A 182 5.26 10.59 27.06
C GLY A 182 4.66 11.59 26.09
#